data_ff7d8b22e76eb6e5b3e9cbcd37b5b4c0
#
_entry.id   ff7d8b22e76eb6e5b3e9cbcd37b5b4c0
#
_cell.length_a   1.000
_cell.length_b   1.000
_cell.length_c   1.000
_cell.angle_alpha   90.00
_cell.angle_beta   90.00
_cell.angle_gamma   90.00
#
_symmetry.space_group_name_H-M   'P 1'
#
loop_
_entity.id
_entity.type
_entity.pdbx_description
1 polymer ?
#
loop_
_entity_poly.entity_id
_entity_poly.type
_entity_poly.pdbx_seq_one_letter_code
_entity_poly.pdbx_strand_id
1 'polypeptide(L)'
;MFHAEFKSISGEDTYPLSQIVYKDKNGSLLEVSHNRSAWKLRSPEEWKILFGSRRSSFAPADLSGVWSKREFVLPELPAEDIVTLQEGWSPLFNAQKLAEEISIKSLHVKLCGNSHTGSFKDLGMTVLVSQVNHLIKKGTSIKAVACASTGDTSAALSAYCAKAGIPSIVFLPAGKISVAQLVQPISNGSIVLALDTDFDGCMKIVQEVTADRSIYLANSMNSLRIEGQKTISYELCQELGWILPDVIVIPGGNLGNVSALAKGTDDLLAIGLIEKKPRIIVAQAENANPFYNAYKRNFDKLEAVQAKKTLASAIQIGNPVSYPKAEQAIKNYNGIVEQVSEQELSDAAHRADKIGLYCCPHTGVALGALFKLREKNSISSEESVVIISTAHGLKFSEFKAGYHEQTLSGITPKYANAIRRLPPTVGAVMDALKEMI
;
A
#
# COMPACT_ATOMS: atom_id res chain seq x y z
N MET A 1 17.38 17.64 -18.49
CA MET A 1 17.62 17.49 -17.05
C MET A 1 16.40 16.82 -16.44
N PHE A 2 16.60 15.89 -15.50
CA PHE A 2 15.50 15.32 -14.74
C PHE A 2 14.88 16.40 -13.86
N HIS A 3 13.55 16.49 -13.86
CA HIS A 3 12.79 17.51 -13.14
C HIS A 3 11.43 16.98 -12.76
N ALA A 4 10.90 17.40 -11.61
CA ALA A 4 9.58 17.06 -11.13
C ALA A 4 8.92 18.26 -10.45
N GLU A 5 7.59 18.38 -10.63
CA GLU A 5 6.76 19.43 -10.05
C GLU A 5 5.38 18.88 -9.67
N PHE A 6 4.66 19.57 -8.81
CA PHE A 6 3.24 19.27 -8.63
C PHE A 6 2.41 19.79 -9.79
N LYS A 7 1.47 18.98 -10.27
CA LYS A 7 0.51 19.36 -11.32
C LYS A 7 -0.91 19.00 -10.88
N SER A 8 -1.87 19.85 -11.19
CA SER A 8 -3.29 19.55 -11.00
C SER A 8 -3.72 18.35 -11.86
N ILE A 9 -4.55 17.45 -11.31
CA ILE A 9 -5.12 16.33 -12.08
C ILE A 9 -6.28 16.75 -12.99
N SER A 10 -6.84 17.92 -12.78
CA SER A 10 -8.01 18.44 -13.52
C SER A 10 -7.76 19.76 -14.25
N GLY A 11 -6.53 20.29 -14.17
CA GLY A 11 -6.18 21.59 -14.77
C GLY A 11 -4.71 21.67 -15.17
N GLU A 12 -4.29 22.85 -15.59
CA GLU A 12 -2.91 23.14 -16.02
C GLU A 12 -2.03 23.74 -14.90
N ASP A 13 -2.60 23.97 -13.69
CA ASP A 13 -1.85 24.55 -12.58
C ASP A 13 -0.69 23.66 -12.17
N THR A 14 0.51 24.23 -12.10
CA THR A 14 1.74 23.58 -11.62
C THR A 14 2.33 24.34 -10.45
N TYR A 15 3.06 23.64 -9.58
CA TYR A 15 3.71 24.22 -8.42
C TYR A 15 5.06 23.52 -8.19
N PRO A 16 6.10 24.28 -7.83
CA PRO A 16 7.39 23.67 -7.53
C PRO A 16 7.29 22.75 -6.30
N LEU A 17 8.09 21.68 -6.25
CA LEU A 17 8.13 20.77 -5.11
C LEU A 17 8.56 21.43 -3.79
N SER A 18 9.20 22.62 -3.86
CA SER A 18 9.51 23.45 -2.70
C SER A 18 8.30 24.13 -2.06
N GLN A 19 7.17 24.19 -2.75
CA GLN A 19 5.95 24.78 -2.20
C GLN A 19 5.14 23.75 -1.42
N ILE A 20 4.71 24.08 -0.21
CA ILE A 20 3.78 23.25 0.56
C ILE A 20 2.37 23.48 0.02
N VAL A 21 1.89 22.53 -0.78
CA VAL A 21 0.57 22.55 -1.41
C VAL A 21 0.02 21.13 -1.52
N TYR A 22 -1.28 20.95 -1.25
CA TYR A 22 -1.95 19.65 -1.25
C TYR A 22 -3.07 19.54 -2.29
N LYS A 23 -3.61 20.67 -2.70
CA LYS A 23 -4.64 20.82 -3.72
C LYS A 23 -4.36 22.05 -4.57
N ASP A 24 -4.87 22.09 -5.78
CA ASP A 24 -4.84 23.30 -6.60
C ASP A 24 -5.81 24.38 -6.08
N LYS A 25 -5.82 25.53 -6.74
CA LYS A 25 -6.69 26.67 -6.40
C LYS A 25 -8.19 26.36 -6.48
N ASN A 26 -8.59 25.31 -7.22
CA ASN A 26 -9.97 24.87 -7.39
C ASN A 26 -10.33 23.69 -6.45
N GLY A 27 -9.41 23.27 -5.57
CA GLY A 27 -9.61 22.17 -4.64
C GLY A 27 -9.36 20.77 -5.20
N SER A 28 -8.86 20.66 -6.44
CA SER A 28 -8.52 19.37 -7.06
C SER A 28 -7.22 18.82 -6.51
N LEU A 29 -7.09 17.49 -6.54
CA LEU A 29 -5.87 16.81 -6.14
C LEU A 29 -4.69 17.17 -7.04
N LEU A 30 -3.50 17.05 -6.49
CA LEU A 30 -2.25 17.16 -7.23
C LEU A 30 -1.65 15.79 -7.51
N GLU A 31 -0.81 15.73 -8.52
CA GLU A 31 0.14 14.66 -8.76
C GLU A 31 1.55 15.23 -8.91
N VAL A 32 2.58 14.41 -8.77
CA VAL A 32 3.93 14.78 -9.17
C VAL A 32 4.09 14.48 -10.65
N SER A 33 4.33 15.50 -11.44
CA SER A 33 4.61 15.41 -12.88
C SER A 33 6.11 15.42 -13.11
N HIS A 34 6.59 14.58 -14.02
CA HIS A 34 8.00 14.45 -14.35
C HIS A 34 8.28 14.89 -15.79
N ASN A 35 9.48 15.44 -16.03
CA ASN A 35 9.98 15.63 -17.39
C ASN A 35 10.35 14.29 -18.04
N ARG A 36 9.34 13.65 -18.65
CA ARG A 36 9.50 12.33 -19.30
C ARG A 36 10.46 12.34 -20.48
N SER A 37 10.72 13.50 -21.11
CA SER A 37 11.72 13.59 -22.17
C SER A 37 13.13 13.34 -21.66
N ALA A 38 13.41 13.69 -20.40
CA ALA A 38 14.71 13.41 -19.79
C ALA A 38 14.94 11.90 -19.56
N TRP A 39 13.89 11.12 -19.36
CA TRP A 39 13.99 9.66 -19.19
C TRP A 39 14.42 8.95 -20.49
N LYS A 40 14.06 9.53 -21.66
CA LYS A 40 14.42 8.99 -22.98
C LYS A 40 15.87 9.25 -23.39
N LEU A 41 16.64 9.98 -22.56
CA LEU A 41 18.08 10.15 -22.75
C LEU A 41 18.87 8.86 -22.50
N ARG A 42 18.23 7.86 -21.89
CA ARG A 42 18.76 6.50 -21.72
C ARG A 42 17.86 5.52 -22.46
N SER A 43 18.48 4.55 -23.10
CA SER A 43 17.76 3.41 -23.67
C SER A 43 17.16 2.50 -22.58
N PRO A 44 16.17 1.66 -22.90
CA PRO A 44 15.66 0.65 -21.98
C PRO A 44 16.76 -0.23 -21.37
N GLU A 45 17.74 -0.65 -22.17
CA GLU A 45 18.84 -1.49 -21.69
C GLU A 45 19.76 -0.75 -20.71
N GLU A 46 20.05 0.53 -20.95
CA GLU A 46 20.83 1.34 -19.99
C GLU A 46 20.09 1.53 -18.66
N TRP A 47 18.74 1.62 -18.69
CA TRP A 47 17.94 1.64 -17.46
C TRP A 47 18.00 0.31 -16.72
N LYS A 48 17.91 -0.84 -17.44
CA LYS A 48 18.05 -2.18 -16.84
C LYS A 48 19.40 -2.36 -16.16
N ILE A 49 20.46 -1.97 -16.84
CA ILE A 49 21.84 -2.03 -16.33
C ILE A 49 21.97 -1.16 -15.06
N LEU A 50 21.46 0.08 -15.09
CA LEU A 50 21.52 1.00 -13.96
C LEU A 50 20.75 0.44 -12.74
N PHE A 51 19.54 -0.05 -12.94
CA PHE A 51 18.75 -0.62 -11.85
C PHE A 51 19.37 -1.92 -11.31
N GLY A 52 19.96 -2.73 -12.17
CA GLY A 52 20.71 -3.93 -11.77
C GLY A 52 21.95 -3.59 -10.94
N SER A 53 22.76 -2.60 -11.36
CA SER A 53 23.95 -2.17 -10.64
C SER A 53 23.59 -1.60 -9.24
N ARG A 54 22.51 -0.84 -9.14
CA ARG A 54 22.02 -0.31 -7.86
C ARG A 54 21.49 -1.40 -6.93
N ARG A 55 20.91 -2.47 -7.46
CA ARG A 55 20.48 -3.63 -6.65
C ARG A 55 21.66 -4.30 -5.93
N SER A 56 22.85 -4.21 -6.50
CA SER A 56 24.10 -4.76 -5.95
C SER A 56 24.97 -3.72 -5.24
N SER A 57 24.50 -2.48 -5.12
CA SER A 57 25.22 -1.37 -4.50
C SER A 57 25.00 -1.35 -2.97
N PHE A 58 26.00 -0.89 -2.23
CA PHE A 58 25.92 -0.61 -0.80
C PHE A 58 25.77 0.88 -0.48
N ALA A 59 25.61 1.75 -1.49
CA ALA A 59 25.32 3.15 -1.26
C ALA A 59 23.96 3.31 -0.53
N PRO A 60 23.86 4.14 0.51
CA PRO A 60 22.66 4.25 1.35
C PRO A 60 21.34 4.42 0.59
N ALA A 61 21.35 5.25 -0.46
CA ALA A 61 20.15 5.43 -1.29
C ALA A 61 19.80 4.19 -2.11
N ASP A 62 20.77 3.40 -2.55
CA ASP A 62 20.56 2.23 -3.39
C ASP A 62 20.09 1.00 -2.57
N LEU A 63 20.30 0.99 -1.25
CA LEU A 63 19.74 0.00 -0.35
C LEU A 63 18.21 0.11 -0.23
N SER A 64 17.64 1.27 -0.59
CA SER A 64 16.20 1.46 -0.70
C SER A 64 15.70 1.08 -2.10
N GLY A 65 14.65 0.27 -2.16
CA GLY A 65 13.95 -0.03 -3.41
C GLY A 65 13.35 1.21 -4.06
N VAL A 66 12.96 2.20 -3.25
CA VAL A 66 12.43 3.49 -3.70
C VAL A 66 13.53 4.36 -4.28
N TRP A 67 14.58 4.63 -3.53
CA TRP A 67 15.62 5.60 -3.92
C TRP A 67 16.61 5.06 -4.94
N SER A 68 16.67 3.76 -5.14
CA SER A 68 17.35 3.17 -6.28
C SER A 68 16.73 3.59 -7.64
N LYS A 69 15.52 4.17 -7.63
CA LYS A 69 14.78 4.70 -8.78
C LYS A 69 14.62 6.23 -8.69
N ARG A 70 15.56 6.93 -8.05
CA ARG A 70 15.46 8.37 -7.69
C ARG A 70 15.12 9.30 -8.87
N GLU A 71 15.54 8.98 -10.10
CA GLU A 71 15.22 9.75 -11.31
C GLU A 71 13.71 9.75 -11.63
N PHE A 72 13.00 8.78 -11.11
CA PHE A 72 11.55 8.61 -11.26
C PHE A 72 10.77 8.99 -10.00
N VAL A 73 11.44 9.27 -8.90
CA VAL A 73 10.81 9.59 -7.60
C VAL A 73 10.89 11.09 -7.33
N LEU A 74 12.03 11.59 -6.88
CA LEU A 74 12.34 13.01 -6.70
C LEU A 74 13.76 13.27 -7.20
N PRO A 75 13.94 13.53 -8.51
CA PRO A 75 15.25 13.54 -9.15
C PRO A 75 16.18 14.66 -8.67
N GLU A 76 15.61 15.75 -8.15
CA GLU A 76 16.35 16.93 -7.71
C GLU A 76 16.67 16.89 -6.21
N LEU A 77 16.19 15.84 -5.49
CA LEU A 77 16.47 15.70 -4.06
C LEU A 77 17.93 15.27 -3.83
N PRO A 78 18.73 16.03 -3.08
CA PRO A 78 20.10 15.64 -2.76
C PRO A 78 20.15 14.33 -1.97
N ALA A 79 21.16 13.50 -2.24
CA ALA A 79 21.29 12.20 -1.60
C ALA A 79 21.43 12.27 -0.06
N GLU A 80 22.07 13.33 0.44
CA GLU A 80 22.24 13.62 1.86
C GLU A 80 20.95 14.05 2.59
N ASP A 81 19.89 14.35 1.84
CA ASP A 81 18.59 14.70 2.39
C ASP A 81 17.62 13.52 2.41
N ILE A 82 18.01 12.41 1.80
CA ILE A 82 17.22 11.18 1.79
C ILE A 82 17.11 10.58 3.20
N VAL A 83 15.90 10.36 3.65
CA VAL A 83 15.55 9.67 4.89
C VAL A 83 15.03 8.28 4.52
N THR A 84 15.84 7.26 4.74
CA THR A 84 15.50 5.88 4.42
C THR A 84 15.70 4.93 5.60
N LEU A 85 14.84 3.92 5.68
CA LEU A 85 14.93 2.74 6.53
C LEU A 85 15.06 1.47 5.68
N GLN A 86 15.60 1.61 4.45
CA GLN A 86 15.83 0.57 3.45
C GLN A 86 14.53 -0.11 2.97
N GLU A 87 13.47 0.66 2.88
CA GLU A 87 12.17 0.24 2.37
C GLU A 87 12.24 -0.15 0.89
N GLY A 88 11.28 -0.98 0.47
CA GLY A 88 11.26 -1.57 -0.87
C GLY A 88 12.09 -2.85 -0.93
N TRP A 89 12.42 -3.30 -2.15
CA TRP A 89 13.04 -4.60 -2.42
C TRP A 89 12.29 -5.74 -1.71
N SER A 90 10.97 -5.58 -1.57
CA SER A 90 10.13 -6.54 -0.87
C SER A 90 10.06 -7.87 -1.62
N PRO A 91 10.04 -9.02 -0.90
CA PRO A 91 10.05 -10.33 -1.56
C PRO A 91 8.86 -10.56 -2.49
N LEU A 92 9.12 -11.25 -3.60
CA LEU A 92 8.09 -11.80 -4.49
C LEU A 92 7.91 -13.29 -4.16
N PHE A 93 6.87 -13.61 -3.40
CA PHE A 93 6.57 -14.96 -2.95
C PHE A 93 5.93 -15.77 -4.08
N ASN A 94 6.51 -16.93 -4.41
CA ASN A 94 5.93 -17.86 -5.37
C ASN A 94 4.83 -18.70 -4.68
N ALA A 95 3.57 -18.50 -5.08
CA ALA A 95 2.40 -19.20 -4.56
C ALA A 95 1.92 -20.31 -5.51
N GLN A 96 2.84 -21.06 -6.13
CA GLN A 96 2.54 -22.05 -7.18
C GLN A 96 1.52 -23.11 -6.73
N LYS A 97 1.60 -23.62 -5.48
CA LYS A 97 0.63 -24.57 -4.95
C LYS A 97 -0.81 -24.01 -5.00
N LEU A 98 -0.96 -22.73 -4.65
CA LEU A 98 -2.26 -22.08 -4.70
C LEU A 98 -2.70 -21.82 -6.14
N ALA A 99 -1.77 -21.52 -7.05
CA ALA A 99 -2.05 -21.40 -8.49
C ALA A 99 -2.60 -22.70 -9.06
N GLU A 100 -1.99 -23.83 -8.73
CA GLU A 100 -2.43 -25.17 -9.14
C GLU A 100 -3.83 -25.49 -8.60
N GLU A 101 -4.09 -25.22 -7.31
CA GLU A 101 -5.39 -25.43 -6.68
C GLU A 101 -6.53 -24.66 -7.37
N ILE A 102 -6.26 -23.46 -7.87
CA ILE A 102 -7.26 -22.63 -8.57
C ILE A 102 -7.16 -22.68 -10.10
N SER A 103 -6.24 -23.52 -10.62
CA SER A 103 -6.03 -23.75 -12.05
C SER A 103 -5.75 -22.46 -12.82
N ILE A 104 -4.70 -21.70 -12.44
CA ILE A 104 -4.14 -20.59 -13.21
C ILE A 104 -2.67 -20.85 -13.53
N LYS A 105 -2.14 -20.18 -14.54
CA LYS A 105 -0.77 -20.37 -15.04
C LYS A 105 0.29 -20.17 -13.96
N SER A 106 0.22 -19.08 -13.21
CA SER A 106 1.13 -18.79 -12.10
C SER A 106 0.53 -17.77 -11.15
N LEU A 107 0.92 -17.86 -9.88
CA LEU A 107 0.55 -16.90 -8.85
C LEU A 107 1.77 -16.48 -8.05
N HIS A 108 2.00 -15.18 -7.98
CA HIS A 108 2.98 -14.60 -7.08
C HIS A 108 2.32 -13.60 -6.12
N VAL A 109 2.94 -13.39 -4.98
CA VAL A 109 2.50 -12.39 -4.00
C VAL A 109 3.65 -11.44 -3.68
N LYS A 110 3.50 -10.17 -4.01
CA LYS A 110 4.47 -9.12 -3.69
C LYS A 110 4.29 -8.69 -2.24
N LEU A 111 5.22 -9.07 -1.37
CA LEU A 111 5.14 -8.90 0.08
C LEU A 111 5.56 -7.50 0.53
N CYS A 112 4.84 -6.46 0.12
CA CYS A 112 5.14 -5.06 0.49
C CYS A 112 5.03 -4.77 2.00
N GLY A 113 4.46 -5.70 2.76
CA GLY A 113 4.43 -5.67 4.22
C GLY A 113 5.75 -6.10 4.90
N ASN A 114 6.68 -6.73 4.14
CA ASN A 114 8.03 -7.04 4.64
C ASN A 114 8.90 -5.78 4.54
N SER A 115 8.57 -4.80 5.33
CA SER A 115 9.15 -3.47 5.40
C SER A 115 9.33 -3.06 6.86
N HIS A 116 10.08 -2.00 7.14
CA HIS A 116 10.47 -1.60 8.49
C HIS A 116 9.30 -1.50 9.47
N THR A 117 8.20 -0.85 9.06
CA THR A 117 7.01 -0.71 9.92
C THR A 117 5.95 -1.78 9.69
N GLY A 118 6.23 -2.77 8.85
CA GLY A 118 5.32 -3.85 8.53
C GLY A 118 4.23 -3.50 7.54
N SER A 119 4.38 -2.44 6.73
CA SER A 119 3.41 -2.10 5.68
C SER A 119 4.02 -1.31 4.51
N PHE A 120 3.37 -1.37 3.34
CA PHE A 120 3.74 -0.62 2.14
C PHE A 120 3.72 0.91 2.32
N LYS A 121 3.21 1.43 3.44
CA LYS A 121 3.20 2.87 3.73
C LYS A 121 4.61 3.44 3.83
N ASP A 122 5.58 2.62 4.17
CA ASP A 122 7.00 2.98 4.23
C ASP A 122 7.49 3.56 2.89
N LEU A 123 7.08 2.94 1.77
CA LEU A 123 7.45 3.40 0.43
C LEU A 123 7.07 4.85 0.16
N GLY A 124 5.89 5.27 0.62
CA GLY A 124 5.43 6.65 0.46
C GLY A 124 6.00 7.60 1.51
N MET A 125 6.25 7.11 2.73
CA MET A 125 6.73 7.97 3.82
C MET A 125 8.20 8.34 3.69
N THR A 126 9.03 7.45 3.16
CA THR A 126 10.41 7.79 2.83
C THR A 126 10.49 9.02 1.92
N VAL A 127 9.64 9.09 0.89
CA VAL A 127 9.62 10.20 -0.07
C VAL A 127 9.10 11.49 0.57
N LEU A 128 7.97 11.41 1.29
CA LEU A 128 7.39 12.56 1.97
C LEU A 128 8.35 13.13 3.01
N VAL A 129 8.91 12.31 3.89
CA VAL A 129 9.77 12.79 4.98
C VAL A 129 11.12 13.26 4.45
N SER A 130 11.66 12.67 3.39
CA SER A 130 12.88 13.17 2.71
C SER A 130 12.66 14.56 2.13
N GLN A 131 11.50 14.80 1.47
CA GLN A 131 11.17 16.14 0.97
C GLN A 131 11.01 17.15 2.10
N VAL A 132 10.35 16.77 3.19
CA VAL A 132 10.21 17.64 4.38
C VAL A 132 11.60 17.95 5.01
N ASN A 133 12.46 16.96 5.14
CA ASN A 133 13.83 17.13 5.61
C ASN A 133 14.61 18.12 4.73
N HIS A 134 14.51 17.99 3.41
CA HIS A 134 15.11 18.93 2.47
C HIS A 134 14.57 20.35 2.64
N LEU A 135 13.25 20.53 2.76
CA LEU A 135 12.63 21.84 2.97
C LEU A 135 13.12 22.50 4.27
N ILE A 136 13.20 21.77 5.36
CA ILE A 136 13.72 22.27 6.65
C ILE A 136 15.18 22.71 6.50
N LYS A 137 16.04 21.91 5.87
CA LYS A 137 17.45 22.27 5.62
C LYS A 137 17.59 23.49 4.71
N LYS A 138 16.62 23.76 3.84
CA LYS A 138 16.54 24.97 3.00
C LYS A 138 15.94 26.17 3.74
N GLY A 139 15.63 26.06 5.01
CA GLY A 139 15.13 27.15 5.85
C GLY A 139 13.62 27.29 5.91
N THR A 140 12.84 26.34 5.36
CA THR A 140 11.39 26.34 5.54
C THR A 140 11.03 26.04 7.01
N SER A 141 10.19 26.88 7.62
CA SER A 141 9.81 26.76 9.04
C SER A 141 8.73 25.67 9.22
N ILE A 142 9.14 24.40 9.13
CA ILE A 142 8.28 23.25 9.45
C ILE A 142 8.68 22.75 10.84
N LYS A 143 7.74 22.79 11.80
CA LYS A 143 7.95 22.41 13.20
C LYS A 143 7.70 20.93 13.45
N ALA A 144 6.76 20.33 12.70
CA ALA A 144 6.36 18.93 12.86
C ALA A 144 5.69 18.42 11.57
N VAL A 145 5.52 17.09 11.49
CA VAL A 145 4.70 16.43 10.46
C VAL A 145 3.53 15.74 11.14
N ALA A 146 2.32 15.91 10.62
CA ALA A 146 1.10 15.40 11.24
C ALA A 146 0.29 14.49 10.32
N CYS A 147 -0.39 13.51 10.90
CA CYS A 147 -1.44 12.74 10.21
C CYS A 147 -2.59 12.39 11.15
N ALA A 148 -3.79 12.21 10.57
CA ALA A 148 -4.87 11.49 11.21
C ALA A 148 -4.82 10.02 10.76
N SER A 149 -4.51 9.10 11.68
CA SER A 149 -4.43 7.65 11.37
C SER A 149 -4.35 6.81 12.64
N THR A 150 -5.09 5.71 12.67
CA THR A 150 -5.03 4.70 13.74
C THR A 150 -4.17 3.48 13.37
N GLY A 151 -3.42 3.50 12.23
CA GLY A 151 -2.77 2.28 11.75
C GLY A 151 -1.47 2.52 10.98
N ASP A 152 -1.35 1.90 9.80
CA ASP A 152 -0.10 1.85 9.04
C ASP A 152 0.49 3.22 8.65
N THR A 153 -0.36 4.23 8.42
CA THR A 153 0.14 5.57 8.07
C THR A 153 0.84 6.24 9.26
N SER A 154 0.27 6.17 10.46
CA SER A 154 0.88 6.73 11.66
C SER A 154 2.16 5.97 12.04
N ALA A 155 2.17 4.65 11.92
CA ALA A 155 3.35 3.83 12.16
C ALA A 155 4.52 4.22 11.24
N ALA A 156 4.28 4.32 9.93
CA ALA A 156 5.29 4.73 8.97
C ALA A 156 5.76 6.17 9.21
N LEU A 157 4.82 7.13 9.38
CA LEU A 157 5.18 8.52 9.66
C LEU A 157 6.10 8.64 10.87
N SER A 158 5.73 7.99 11.97
CA SER A 158 6.49 8.05 13.22
C SER A 158 7.92 7.54 13.05
N ALA A 159 8.11 6.40 12.38
CA ALA A 159 9.41 5.81 12.17
C ALA A 159 10.33 6.69 11.30
N TYR A 160 9.82 7.18 10.17
CA TYR A 160 10.62 8.03 9.26
C TYR A 160 10.91 9.40 9.86
N CYS A 161 9.96 10.01 10.59
CA CYS A 161 10.19 11.26 11.30
C CYS A 161 11.21 11.08 12.45
N ALA A 162 11.13 10.01 13.23
CA ALA A 162 12.11 9.68 14.25
C ALA A 162 13.52 9.52 13.64
N LYS A 163 13.64 8.83 12.50
CA LYS A 163 14.90 8.68 11.75
C LYS A 163 15.47 10.02 11.30
N ALA A 164 14.61 10.98 10.94
CA ALA A 164 15.00 12.31 10.47
C ALA A 164 15.22 13.32 11.62
N GLY A 165 14.87 12.97 12.87
CA GLY A 165 14.87 13.91 13.99
C GLY A 165 13.77 14.98 13.88
N ILE A 166 12.70 14.73 13.15
CA ILE A 166 11.58 15.65 12.95
C ILE A 166 10.42 15.25 13.88
N PRO A 167 9.84 16.17 14.67
CA PRO A 167 8.68 15.87 15.48
C PRO A 167 7.50 15.38 14.65
N SER A 168 6.81 14.34 15.11
CA SER A 168 5.60 13.81 14.46
C SER A 168 4.40 13.84 15.39
N ILE A 169 3.21 14.14 14.83
CA ILE A 169 1.95 14.25 15.56
C ILE A 169 0.93 13.29 14.91
N VAL A 170 0.31 12.46 15.73
CA VAL A 170 -0.72 11.50 15.31
C VAL A 170 -2.04 11.88 15.97
N PHE A 171 -3.06 12.18 15.15
CA PHE A 171 -4.42 12.41 15.60
C PHE A 171 -5.26 11.14 15.39
N LEU A 172 -6.08 10.78 16.37
CA LEU A 172 -6.92 9.60 16.31
C LEU A 172 -8.18 9.73 17.17
N PRO A 173 -9.27 9.00 16.87
CA PRO A 173 -10.48 8.98 17.69
C PRO A 173 -10.26 8.27 19.02
N ALA A 174 -10.63 8.90 20.13
CA ALA A 174 -10.42 8.38 21.50
C ALA A 174 -11.08 7.01 21.74
N GLY A 175 -12.26 6.75 21.16
CA GLY A 175 -13.01 5.50 21.37
C GLY A 175 -12.60 4.29 20.49
N LYS A 176 -11.59 4.40 19.63
CA LYS A 176 -11.21 3.37 18.64
C LYS A 176 -9.73 3.05 18.66
N ILE A 177 -9.15 2.93 19.84
CA ILE A 177 -7.70 2.74 20.00
C ILE A 177 -7.40 1.27 20.24
N SER A 178 -6.75 0.60 19.26
CA SER A 178 -6.05 -0.65 19.50
C SER A 178 -4.61 -0.36 19.93
N VAL A 179 -4.21 -0.88 21.08
CA VAL A 179 -2.81 -0.74 21.57
C VAL A 179 -1.81 -1.25 20.54
N ALA A 180 -2.15 -2.35 19.84
CA ALA A 180 -1.30 -2.93 18.80
C ALA A 180 -1.03 -1.97 17.62
N GLN A 181 -1.97 -1.07 17.32
CA GLN A 181 -1.81 -0.06 16.26
C GLN A 181 -1.01 1.16 16.72
N LEU A 182 -1.02 1.48 18.02
CA LEU A 182 -0.35 2.64 18.60
C LEU A 182 1.06 2.35 19.12
N VAL A 183 1.41 1.11 19.30
CA VAL A 183 2.71 0.72 19.84
C VAL A 183 3.87 1.32 19.04
N GLN A 184 3.80 1.31 17.71
CA GLN A 184 4.86 1.88 16.86
C GLN A 184 4.96 3.41 16.97
N PRO A 185 3.89 4.22 16.82
CA PRO A 185 3.93 5.66 17.03
C PRO A 185 4.46 6.06 18.40
N ILE A 186 3.98 5.43 19.47
CA ILE A 186 4.40 5.71 20.83
C ILE A 186 5.89 5.38 21.02
N SER A 187 6.33 4.21 20.58
CA SER A 187 7.72 3.76 20.72
C SER A 187 8.70 4.63 19.91
N ASN A 188 8.27 5.20 18.79
CA ASN A 188 9.04 6.13 17.98
C ASN A 188 8.98 7.59 18.50
N GLY A 189 8.35 7.85 19.65
CA GLY A 189 8.29 9.16 20.29
C GLY A 189 7.35 10.17 19.64
N SER A 190 6.37 9.72 18.86
CA SER A 190 5.35 10.63 18.30
C SER A 190 4.45 11.22 19.39
N ILE A 191 4.02 12.47 19.20
CA ILE A 191 2.94 13.07 19.97
C ILE A 191 1.63 12.46 19.50
N VAL A 192 0.99 11.65 20.34
CA VAL A 192 -0.28 10.97 20.02
C VAL A 192 -1.41 11.68 20.73
N LEU A 193 -2.36 12.24 19.96
CA LEU A 193 -3.51 13.00 20.44
C LEU A 193 -4.79 12.23 20.13
N ALA A 194 -5.46 11.74 21.18
CA ALA A 194 -6.77 11.10 21.11
C ALA A 194 -7.87 12.16 21.25
N LEU A 195 -8.74 12.27 20.25
CA LEU A 195 -9.81 13.27 20.18
C LEU A 195 -11.18 12.62 20.38
N ASP A 196 -12.06 13.28 21.11
CA ASP A 196 -13.45 12.85 21.33
C ASP A 196 -14.32 13.09 20.07
N THR A 197 -13.95 12.44 18.98
CA THR A 197 -14.64 12.50 17.68
C THR A 197 -14.40 11.21 16.89
N ASP A 198 -15.00 11.13 15.71
CA ASP A 198 -14.71 10.05 14.75
C ASP A 198 -13.47 10.36 13.85
N PHE A 199 -13.20 9.47 12.90
CA PHE A 199 -12.07 9.64 11.98
C PHE A 199 -12.20 10.89 11.10
N ASP A 200 -13.40 11.23 10.65
CA ASP A 200 -13.64 12.39 9.80
C ASP A 200 -13.46 13.69 10.58
N GLY A 201 -13.87 13.72 11.86
CA GLY A 201 -13.57 14.80 12.76
C GLY A 201 -12.06 14.99 13.00
N CYS A 202 -11.31 13.90 13.19
CA CYS A 202 -9.85 13.97 13.29
C CYS A 202 -9.23 14.52 11.98
N MET A 203 -9.74 14.11 10.82
CA MET A 203 -9.28 14.62 9.52
C MET A 203 -9.53 16.11 9.35
N LYS A 204 -10.68 16.61 9.81
CA LYS A 204 -10.99 18.03 9.79
C LYS A 204 -10.03 18.83 10.68
N ILE A 205 -9.83 18.38 11.91
CA ILE A 205 -8.91 19.03 12.87
C ILE A 205 -7.48 19.06 12.32
N VAL A 206 -6.97 17.95 11.80
CA VAL A 206 -5.58 17.94 11.27
C VAL A 206 -5.43 18.88 10.07
N GLN A 207 -6.44 19.02 9.22
CA GLN A 207 -6.40 19.97 8.10
C GLN A 207 -6.38 21.42 8.59
N GLU A 208 -7.17 21.76 9.61
CA GLU A 208 -7.18 23.09 10.22
C GLU A 208 -5.86 23.43 10.92
N VAL A 209 -5.31 22.49 11.70
CA VAL A 209 -4.02 22.64 12.41
C VAL A 209 -2.84 22.78 11.44
N THR A 210 -2.93 22.19 10.26
CA THR A 210 -1.87 22.26 9.23
C THR A 210 -2.05 23.41 8.21
N ALA A 211 -3.08 24.23 8.37
CA ALA A 211 -3.43 25.28 7.40
C ALA A 211 -2.37 26.39 7.29
N ASP A 212 -1.68 26.73 8.37
CA ASP A 212 -0.60 27.73 8.41
C ASP A 212 0.74 27.19 7.86
N ARG A 213 0.80 25.89 7.53
CA ARG A 213 1.97 25.18 6.98
C ARG A 213 3.15 25.07 7.92
N SER A 214 3.05 25.51 9.18
CA SER A 214 4.07 25.27 10.21
C SER A 214 4.10 23.78 10.65
N ILE A 215 3.03 23.06 10.41
CA ILE A 215 2.90 21.62 10.57
C ILE A 215 2.58 21.02 9.19
N TYR A 216 3.40 20.07 8.74
CA TYR A 216 3.27 19.46 7.42
C TYR A 216 2.26 18.30 7.43
N LEU A 217 1.30 18.25 6.49
CA LEU A 217 0.27 17.21 6.42
C LEU A 217 0.75 15.98 5.65
N ALA A 218 0.68 14.79 6.29
CA ALA A 218 1.13 13.51 5.73
C ALA A 218 0.01 12.54 5.31
N ASN A 219 -1.24 12.98 5.30
CA ASN A 219 -2.38 12.14 4.91
C ASN A 219 -2.40 11.78 3.42
N SER A 220 -3.36 10.94 3.02
CA SER A 220 -3.44 10.31 1.67
C SER A 220 -3.56 11.31 0.52
N MET A 221 -3.93 12.56 0.78
CA MET A 221 -3.99 13.61 -0.24
C MET A 221 -2.61 14.11 -0.66
N ASN A 222 -1.55 13.82 0.09
CA ASN A 222 -0.19 14.22 -0.26
C ASN A 222 0.36 13.33 -1.38
N SER A 223 0.57 13.92 -2.56
CA SER A 223 0.95 13.20 -3.77
C SER A 223 2.39 12.66 -3.76
N LEU A 224 3.28 13.18 -2.90
CA LEU A 224 4.64 12.65 -2.73
C LEU A 224 4.64 11.17 -2.33
N ARG A 225 3.62 10.73 -1.59
CA ARG A 225 3.49 9.33 -1.18
C ARG A 225 3.29 8.38 -2.36
N ILE A 226 2.64 8.87 -3.42
CA ILE A 226 2.41 8.10 -4.65
C ILE A 226 3.75 7.80 -5.35
N GLU A 227 4.69 8.73 -5.31
CA GLU A 227 6.00 8.58 -5.96
C GLU A 227 6.83 7.43 -5.37
N GLY A 228 6.77 7.24 -4.05
CA GLY A 228 7.39 6.08 -3.43
C GLY A 228 6.62 4.78 -3.69
N GLN A 229 5.30 4.80 -3.56
CA GLN A 229 4.47 3.60 -3.74
C GLN A 229 4.48 3.08 -5.18
N LYS A 230 4.65 3.94 -6.20
CA LYS A 230 4.72 3.52 -7.60
C LYS A 230 5.92 2.62 -7.92
N THR A 231 6.96 2.64 -7.06
CA THR A 231 8.15 1.79 -7.25
C THR A 231 7.86 0.31 -7.12
N ILE A 232 6.69 -0.08 -6.56
CA ILE A 232 6.21 -1.47 -6.57
C ILE A 232 6.17 -2.01 -8.01
N SER A 233 5.70 -1.22 -8.99
CA SER A 233 5.65 -1.63 -10.40
C SER A 233 7.06 -1.86 -10.98
N TYR A 234 8.03 -1.03 -10.60
CA TYR A 234 9.43 -1.18 -11.01
C TYR A 234 10.07 -2.44 -10.43
N GLU A 235 9.84 -2.70 -9.14
CA GLU A 235 10.34 -3.90 -8.48
C GLU A 235 9.74 -5.17 -9.10
N LEU A 236 8.42 -5.21 -9.30
CA LEU A 236 7.75 -6.33 -9.96
C LEU A 236 8.32 -6.59 -11.35
N CYS A 237 8.47 -5.55 -12.15
CA CYS A 237 9.00 -5.65 -13.49
C CYS A 237 10.42 -6.22 -13.48
N GLN A 238 11.28 -5.71 -12.60
CA GLN A 238 12.67 -6.15 -12.45
C GLN A 238 12.77 -7.61 -11.96
N GLU A 239 11.96 -8.00 -10.96
CA GLU A 239 11.96 -9.34 -10.38
C GLU A 239 11.38 -10.40 -11.32
N LEU A 240 10.47 -10.01 -12.21
CA LEU A 240 9.87 -10.87 -13.23
C LEU A 240 10.62 -10.83 -14.58
N GLY A 241 11.87 -10.37 -14.60
CA GLY A 241 12.69 -10.33 -15.81
C GLY A 241 12.22 -9.32 -16.86
N TRP A 242 11.67 -8.19 -16.41
CA TRP A 242 11.16 -7.08 -17.23
C TRP A 242 9.87 -7.41 -18.01
N ILE A 243 9.13 -8.38 -17.51
CA ILE A 243 7.81 -8.75 -18.04
C ILE A 243 6.80 -8.68 -16.89
N LEU A 244 5.82 -7.81 -17.00
CA LEU A 244 4.73 -7.76 -16.01
C LEU A 244 3.74 -8.93 -16.20
N PRO A 245 3.04 -9.36 -15.13
CA PRO A 245 2.03 -10.41 -15.24
C PRO A 245 0.83 -9.95 -16.09
N ASP A 246 -0.04 -10.88 -16.47
CA ASP A 246 -1.28 -10.52 -17.18
C ASP A 246 -2.26 -9.76 -16.26
N VAL A 247 -2.28 -10.11 -14.96
CA VAL A 247 -3.18 -9.55 -13.97
C VAL A 247 -2.44 -9.15 -12.69
N ILE A 248 -2.75 -7.97 -12.15
CA ILE A 248 -2.33 -7.56 -10.81
C ILE A 248 -3.58 -7.27 -9.97
N VAL A 249 -3.72 -7.95 -8.83
CA VAL A 249 -4.82 -7.74 -7.87
C VAL A 249 -4.31 -6.96 -6.67
N ILE A 250 -4.99 -5.87 -6.32
CA ILE A 250 -4.58 -4.96 -5.25
C ILE A 250 -5.77 -4.60 -4.35
N PRO A 251 -5.62 -4.61 -3.00
CA PRO A 251 -6.69 -4.17 -2.11
C PRO A 251 -6.84 -2.63 -2.17
N GLY A 252 -8.08 -2.15 -2.24
CA GLY A 252 -8.41 -0.74 -2.42
C GLY A 252 -9.19 -0.12 -1.25
N GLY A 253 -8.56 0.80 -0.50
CA GLY A 253 -9.20 1.66 0.50
C GLY A 253 -9.29 3.10 -0.02
N ASN A 254 -8.36 3.98 0.37
CA ASN A 254 -8.24 5.35 -0.18
C ASN A 254 -7.80 5.40 -1.66
N LEU A 255 -7.51 4.26 -2.27
CA LEU A 255 -7.17 4.07 -3.68
C LEU A 255 -5.84 4.72 -4.15
N GLY A 256 -5.05 5.27 -3.23
CA GLY A 256 -3.74 5.84 -3.56
C GLY A 256 -2.75 4.80 -4.08
N ASN A 257 -2.78 3.58 -3.53
CA ASN A 257 -1.95 2.45 -3.98
C ASN A 257 -2.30 1.99 -5.40
N VAL A 258 -3.58 2.00 -5.76
CA VAL A 258 -4.06 1.71 -7.12
C VAL A 258 -3.52 2.74 -8.11
N SER A 259 -3.63 4.02 -7.76
CA SER A 259 -3.10 5.13 -8.55
C SER A 259 -1.58 5.05 -8.71
N ALA A 260 -0.87 4.66 -7.64
CA ALA A 260 0.57 4.50 -7.66
C ALA A 260 1.01 3.33 -8.57
N LEU A 261 0.34 2.17 -8.46
CA LEU A 261 0.60 1.01 -9.31
C LEU A 261 0.44 1.35 -10.80
N ALA A 262 -0.67 2.01 -11.16
CA ALA A 262 -0.92 2.45 -12.54
C ALA A 262 0.15 3.45 -13.00
N LYS A 263 0.47 4.46 -12.18
CA LYS A 263 1.49 5.47 -12.50
C LYS A 263 2.86 4.85 -12.74
N GLY A 264 3.31 3.95 -11.87
CA GLY A 264 4.60 3.25 -12.05
C GLY A 264 4.63 2.38 -13.31
N THR A 265 3.52 1.75 -13.64
CA THR A 265 3.39 0.97 -14.89
C THR A 265 3.41 1.88 -16.14
N ASP A 266 2.74 3.04 -16.09
CA ASP A 266 2.79 4.04 -17.17
C ASP A 266 4.19 4.63 -17.35
N ASP A 267 4.95 4.80 -16.27
CA ASP A 267 6.35 5.24 -16.35
C ASP A 267 7.21 4.18 -17.04
N LEU A 268 7.08 2.88 -16.68
CA LEU A 268 7.79 1.76 -17.32
C LEU A 268 7.49 1.66 -18.82
N LEU A 269 6.23 1.86 -19.22
CA LEU A 269 5.82 1.90 -20.61
C LEU A 269 6.45 3.09 -21.36
N ALA A 270 6.46 4.28 -20.73
CA ALA A 270 6.98 5.52 -21.32
C ALA A 270 8.48 5.46 -21.64
N ILE A 271 9.24 4.63 -20.91
CA ILE A 271 10.69 4.41 -21.13
C ILE A 271 10.99 3.11 -21.90
N GLY A 272 9.97 2.39 -22.34
CA GLY A 272 10.12 1.19 -23.15
C GLY A 272 10.63 -0.05 -22.39
N LEU A 273 10.54 -0.07 -21.07
CA LEU A 273 10.91 -1.24 -20.26
C LEU A 273 9.86 -2.35 -20.31
N ILE A 274 8.62 -2.00 -20.62
CA ILE A 274 7.53 -2.93 -20.89
C ILE A 274 6.79 -2.53 -22.17
N GLU A 275 6.18 -3.51 -22.82
CA GLU A 275 5.39 -3.30 -24.05
C GLU A 275 3.87 -3.42 -23.78
N LYS A 276 3.49 -4.13 -22.73
CA LYS A 276 2.09 -4.45 -22.42
C LYS A 276 1.75 -4.06 -20.99
N LYS A 277 0.55 -3.51 -20.80
CA LYS A 277 -0.01 -3.22 -19.47
C LYS A 277 -0.67 -4.46 -18.89
N PRO A 278 -0.51 -4.74 -17.58
CA PRO A 278 -1.32 -5.74 -16.90
C PRO A 278 -2.77 -5.25 -16.74
N ARG A 279 -3.70 -6.14 -16.61
CA ARG A 279 -5.04 -5.81 -16.14
C ARG A 279 -5.01 -5.60 -14.63
N ILE A 280 -5.49 -4.44 -14.14
CA ILE A 280 -5.54 -4.14 -12.70
C ILE A 280 -6.90 -4.54 -12.14
N ILE A 281 -6.89 -5.35 -11.08
CA ILE A 281 -8.09 -5.71 -10.32
C ILE A 281 -8.01 -5.06 -8.95
N VAL A 282 -9.01 -4.25 -8.62
CA VAL A 282 -9.14 -3.62 -7.31
C VAL A 282 -10.13 -4.41 -6.47
N ALA A 283 -9.69 -4.85 -5.31
CA ALA A 283 -10.50 -5.61 -4.37
C ALA A 283 -10.90 -4.74 -3.17
N GLN A 284 -12.20 -4.67 -2.85
CA GLN A 284 -12.74 -3.98 -1.68
C GLN A 284 -13.42 -4.94 -0.72
N ALA A 285 -13.37 -4.63 0.58
CA ALA A 285 -14.24 -5.29 1.54
C ALA A 285 -15.70 -4.87 1.29
N GLU A 286 -16.64 -5.82 1.29
CA GLU A 286 -18.07 -5.56 1.06
C GLU A 286 -18.64 -4.51 2.02
N ASN A 287 -18.14 -4.49 3.24
CA ASN A 287 -18.53 -3.53 4.27
C ASN A 287 -18.00 -2.09 4.03
N ALA A 288 -17.13 -1.88 3.01
CA ALA A 288 -16.57 -0.59 2.66
C ALA A 288 -16.21 -0.56 1.16
N ASN A 289 -17.22 -0.56 0.30
CA ASN A 289 -17.12 -0.83 -1.14
C ASN A 289 -17.59 0.31 -2.08
N PRO A 290 -17.35 1.60 -1.79
CA PRO A 290 -17.86 2.69 -2.62
C PRO A 290 -17.36 2.64 -4.07
N PHE A 291 -16.11 2.17 -4.28
CA PHE A 291 -15.52 2.07 -5.61
C PHE A 291 -16.11 0.93 -6.43
N TYR A 292 -16.42 -0.21 -5.79
CA TYR A 292 -17.17 -1.30 -6.43
C TYR A 292 -18.56 -0.84 -6.87
N ASN A 293 -19.27 -0.12 -6.00
CA ASN A 293 -20.60 0.39 -6.33
C ASN A 293 -20.56 1.38 -7.51
N ALA A 294 -19.55 2.27 -7.57
CA ALA A 294 -19.37 3.16 -8.71
C ALA A 294 -19.02 2.38 -9.99
N TYR A 295 -18.13 1.38 -9.91
CA TYR A 295 -17.78 0.51 -11.02
C TYR A 295 -18.99 -0.21 -11.61
N LYS A 296 -19.88 -0.74 -10.76
CA LYS A 296 -21.13 -1.41 -11.20
C LYS A 296 -22.10 -0.49 -11.93
N ARG A 297 -21.96 0.83 -11.74
CA ARG A 297 -22.70 1.87 -12.45
C ARG A 297 -21.86 2.57 -13.54
N ASN A 298 -20.81 1.91 -14.06
CA ASN A 298 -19.91 2.45 -15.09
C ASN A 298 -19.27 3.80 -14.70
N PHE A 299 -19.03 4.00 -13.39
CA PHE A 299 -18.45 5.24 -12.85
C PHE A 299 -19.23 6.52 -13.19
N ASP A 300 -20.55 6.47 -13.27
CA ASP A 300 -21.42 7.62 -13.49
C ASP A 300 -21.26 8.67 -12.37
N LYS A 301 -21.16 8.19 -11.11
CA LYS A 301 -20.95 9.02 -9.93
C LYS A 301 -20.36 8.19 -8.78
N LEU A 302 -19.37 8.78 -8.07
CA LEU A 302 -19.00 8.26 -6.76
C LEU A 302 -20.05 8.69 -5.73
N GLU A 303 -20.66 7.73 -5.06
CA GLU A 303 -21.45 7.95 -3.86
C GLU A 303 -20.68 7.43 -2.65
N ALA A 304 -20.42 8.33 -1.71
CA ALA A 304 -19.83 7.93 -0.45
C ALA A 304 -20.76 6.97 0.30
N VAL A 305 -20.20 5.93 0.93
CA VAL A 305 -20.94 5.00 1.76
C VAL A 305 -20.53 5.17 3.22
N GLN A 306 -21.45 4.91 4.15
CA GLN A 306 -21.06 4.73 5.53
C GLN A 306 -20.38 3.37 5.69
N ALA A 307 -19.05 3.37 5.77
CA ALA A 307 -18.28 2.14 5.92
C ALA A 307 -18.63 1.42 7.22
N LYS A 308 -19.06 0.17 7.11
CA LYS A 308 -19.30 -0.72 8.24
C LYS A 308 -17.98 -1.31 8.72
N LYS A 309 -17.98 -1.87 9.95
CA LYS A 309 -16.81 -2.55 10.50
C LYS A 309 -16.37 -3.71 9.60
N THR A 310 -15.08 -3.77 9.29
CA THR A 310 -14.46 -4.88 8.55
C THR A 310 -13.17 -5.33 9.26
N LEU A 311 -12.83 -6.61 9.15
CA LEU A 311 -11.57 -7.17 9.60
C LEU A 311 -10.38 -6.55 8.84
N ALA A 312 -10.60 -6.13 7.60
CA ALA A 312 -9.63 -5.39 6.79
C ALA A 312 -9.64 -3.87 7.12
N SER A 313 -9.38 -3.52 8.39
CA SER A 313 -9.59 -2.19 8.97
C SER A 313 -8.92 -1.03 8.23
N ALA A 314 -7.72 -1.22 7.64
CA ALA A 314 -7.02 -0.14 6.93
C ALA A 314 -7.66 0.23 5.57
N ILE A 315 -8.61 -0.56 5.07
CA ILE A 315 -9.42 -0.26 3.89
C ILE A 315 -10.90 0.00 4.22
N GLN A 316 -11.24 0.22 5.49
CA GLN A 316 -12.57 0.65 5.94
C GLN A 316 -12.81 2.11 5.57
N ILE A 317 -12.94 2.40 4.29
CA ILE A 317 -13.03 3.76 3.73
C ILE A 317 -14.33 3.91 2.94
N GLY A 318 -15.18 4.83 3.38
CA GLY A 318 -16.45 5.12 2.73
C GLY A 318 -16.38 6.21 1.65
N ASN A 319 -15.35 7.07 1.68
CA ASN A 319 -15.14 8.15 0.71
C ASN A 319 -13.65 8.21 0.32
N PRO A 320 -13.21 7.47 -0.70
CA PRO A 320 -11.81 7.35 -1.07
C PRO A 320 -11.26 8.63 -1.71
N VAL A 321 -10.21 9.19 -1.11
CA VAL A 321 -9.57 10.45 -1.57
C VAL A 321 -9.06 10.35 -3.01
N SER A 322 -8.44 9.24 -3.38
CA SER A 322 -7.82 9.07 -4.71
C SER A 322 -8.76 8.49 -5.77
N TYR A 323 -10.09 8.59 -5.55
CA TYR A 323 -11.09 8.06 -6.47
C TYR A 323 -10.86 8.47 -7.94
N PRO A 324 -10.69 9.77 -8.28
CA PRO A 324 -10.57 10.16 -9.70
C PRO A 324 -9.36 9.51 -10.40
N LYS A 325 -8.24 9.37 -9.69
CA LYS A 325 -7.03 8.73 -10.23
C LYS A 325 -7.22 7.21 -10.40
N ALA A 326 -7.90 6.57 -9.46
CA ALA A 326 -8.17 5.13 -9.52
C ALA A 326 -9.21 4.79 -10.60
N GLU A 327 -10.22 5.63 -10.78
CA GLU A 327 -11.18 5.50 -11.88
C GLU A 327 -10.48 5.53 -13.24
N GLN A 328 -9.59 6.52 -13.44
CA GLN A 328 -8.77 6.62 -14.64
C GLN A 328 -7.90 5.37 -14.85
N ALA A 329 -7.30 4.87 -13.76
CA ALA A 329 -6.49 3.66 -13.80
C ALA A 329 -7.33 2.45 -14.26
N ILE A 330 -8.50 2.21 -13.66
CA ILE A 330 -9.36 1.07 -14.04
C ILE A 330 -9.78 1.17 -15.51
N LYS A 331 -10.17 2.36 -15.99
CA LYS A 331 -10.53 2.57 -17.39
C LYS A 331 -9.34 2.31 -18.34
N ASN A 332 -8.15 2.79 -18.02
CA ASN A 332 -6.96 2.70 -18.88
C ASN A 332 -6.30 1.31 -18.87
N TYR A 333 -6.61 0.47 -17.88
CA TYR A 333 -6.01 -0.84 -17.67
C TYR A 333 -6.99 -2.00 -17.91
N ASN A 334 -8.13 -1.73 -18.53
CA ASN A 334 -9.21 -2.70 -18.70
C ASN A 334 -9.52 -3.45 -17.39
N GLY A 335 -9.55 -2.67 -16.29
CA GLY A 335 -9.55 -3.17 -14.94
C GLY A 335 -10.93 -3.65 -14.48
N ILE A 336 -10.92 -4.40 -13.39
CA ILE A 336 -12.10 -4.90 -12.70
C ILE A 336 -12.09 -4.38 -11.27
N VAL A 337 -13.26 -4.09 -10.71
CA VAL A 337 -13.43 -3.89 -9.27
C VAL A 337 -14.32 -5.00 -8.73
N GLU A 338 -13.84 -5.73 -7.74
CA GLU A 338 -14.60 -6.80 -7.09
C GLU A 338 -14.69 -6.56 -5.58
N GLN A 339 -15.78 -7.02 -4.96
CA GLN A 339 -15.97 -6.98 -3.52
C GLN A 339 -15.88 -8.36 -2.89
N VAL A 340 -15.47 -8.39 -1.62
CA VAL A 340 -15.22 -9.61 -0.85
C VAL A 340 -15.85 -9.48 0.52
N SER A 341 -16.62 -10.48 0.94
CA SER A 341 -17.25 -10.55 2.25
C SER A 341 -16.23 -10.85 3.37
N GLU A 342 -16.61 -10.63 4.61
CA GLU A 342 -15.75 -10.94 5.79
C GLU A 342 -15.39 -12.43 5.86
N GLN A 343 -16.31 -13.32 5.48
CA GLN A 343 -16.05 -14.76 5.40
C GLN A 343 -15.05 -15.09 4.30
N GLU A 344 -15.24 -14.56 3.09
CA GLU A 344 -14.37 -14.81 1.94
C GLU A 344 -12.94 -14.31 2.21
N LEU A 345 -12.77 -13.09 2.74
CA LEU A 345 -11.44 -12.54 3.04
C LEU A 345 -10.72 -13.35 4.13
N SER A 346 -11.45 -13.82 5.14
CA SER A 346 -10.89 -14.57 6.25
C SER A 346 -10.42 -15.95 5.77
N ASP A 347 -11.26 -16.68 5.06
CA ASP A 347 -10.90 -17.98 4.50
C ASP A 347 -9.76 -17.87 3.48
N ALA A 348 -9.77 -16.85 2.62
CA ALA A 348 -8.73 -16.62 1.63
C ALA A 348 -7.36 -16.36 2.27
N ALA A 349 -7.30 -15.51 3.31
CA ALA A 349 -6.08 -15.23 4.04
C ALA A 349 -5.51 -16.50 4.70
N HIS A 350 -6.35 -17.28 5.39
CA HIS A 350 -5.88 -18.47 6.10
C HIS A 350 -5.63 -19.68 5.18
N ARG A 351 -6.30 -19.77 4.03
CA ARG A 351 -5.91 -20.69 2.97
C ARG A 351 -4.50 -20.42 2.48
N ALA A 352 -4.16 -19.15 2.25
CA ALA A 352 -2.83 -18.75 1.83
C ALA A 352 -1.77 -18.95 2.94
N ASP A 353 -2.14 -18.80 4.22
CA ASP A 353 -1.22 -19.09 5.32
C ASP A 353 -0.74 -20.56 5.33
N LYS A 354 -1.57 -21.52 4.86
CA LYS A 354 -1.20 -22.93 4.77
C LYS A 354 -0.07 -23.23 3.78
N ILE A 355 0.20 -22.31 2.86
CA ILE A 355 1.37 -22.39 1.97
C ILE A 355 2.55 -21.54 2.45
N GLY A 356 2.48 -20.99 3.68
CA GLY A 356 3.55 -20.21 4.30
C GLY A 356 3.51 -18.71 4.04
N LEU A 357 2.41 -18.16 3.49
CA LEU A 357 2.35 -16.73 3.11
C LEU A 357 2.25 -15.80 4.32
N TYR A 358 1.42 -16.13 5.32
CA TYR A 358 1.17 -15.35 6.53
C TYR A 358 0.84 -13.87 6.26
N CYS A 359 -0.28 -13.64 5.60
CA CYS A 359 -0.67 -12.32 5.13
C CYS A 359 -1.66 -11.58 6.05
N CYS A 360 -1.83 -10.27 5.83
CA CYS A 360 -2.81 -9.43 6.52
C CYS A 360 -4.24 -9.64 5.96
N PRO A 361 -5.30 -9.20 6.65
CA PRO A 361 -6.68 -9.32 6.18
C PRO A 361 -6.94 -8.56 4.86
N HIS A 362 -6.22 -7.46 4.60
CA HIS A 362 -6.32 -6.74 3.33
C HIS A 362 -5.84 -7.58 2.14
N THR A 363 -4.77 -8.34 2.33
CA THR A 363 -4.31 -9.34 1.35
C THR A 363 -5.35 -10.45 1.17
N GLY A 364 -6.04 -10.81 2.26
CA GLY A 364 -7.19 -11.71 2.21
C GLY A 364 -8.31 -11.19 1.28
N VAL A 365 -8.58 -9.88 1.29
CA VAL A 365 -9.53 -9.26 0.34
C VAL A 365 -9.05 -9.43 -1.11
N ALA A 366 -7.77 -9.19 -1.40
CA ALA A 366 -7.23 -9.36 -2.75
C ALA A 366 -7.26 -10.82 -3.22
N LEU A 367 -6.89 -11.76 -2.35
CA LEU A 367 -6.96 -13.20 -2.63
C LEU A 367 -8.41 -13.68 -2.82
N GLY A 368 -9.35 -13.23 -1.97
CA GLY A 368 -10.76 -13.55 -2.09
C GLY A 368 -11.35 -13.07 -3.43
N ALA A 369 -10.95 -11.86 -3.88
CA ALA A 369 -11.33 -11.35 -5.19
C ALA A 369 -10.76 -12.20 -6.33
N LEU A 370 -9.49 -12.64 -6.24
CA LEU A 370 -8.88 -13.56 -7.20
C LEU A 370 -9.69 -14.86 -7.30
N PHE A 371 -9.99 -15.51 -6.18
CA PHE A 371 -10.73 -16.78 -6.18
C PHE A 371 -12.11 -16.62 -6.80
N LYS A 372 -12.84 -15.58 -6.39
CA LYS A 372 -14.17 -15.25 -6.89
C LYS A 372 -14.20 -14.98 -8.41
N LEU A 373 -13.21 -14.23 -8.92
CA LEU A 373 -13.09 -13.92 -10.34
C LEU A 373 -12.64 -15.14 -11.16
N ARG A 374 -11.86 -16.04 -10.57
CA ARG A 374 -11.49 -17.30 -11.19
C ARG A 374 -12.67 -18.24 -11.31
N GLU A 375 -13.49 -18.36 -10.26
CA GLU A 375 -14.74 -19.14 -10.27
C GLU A 375 -15.74 -18.63 -11.34
N LYS A 376 -15.79 -17.30 -11.54
CA LYS A 376 -16.60 -16.65 -12.59
C LYS A 376 -15.97 -16.73 -13.99
N ASN A 377 -14.82 -17.37 -14.17
CA ASN A 377 -14.03 -17.38 -15.41
C ASN A 377 -13.66 -15.98 -15.94
N SER A 378 -13.64 -14.95 -15.07
CA SER A 378 -13.16 -13.59 -15.40
C SER A 378 -11.64 -13.51 -15.40
N ILE A 379 -10.95 -14.46 -14.77
CA ILE A 379 -9.52 -14.73 -14.88
C ILE A 379 -9.36 -16.11 -15.50
N SER A 380 -8.64 -16.19 -16.62
CA SER A 380 -8.47 -17.46 -17.35
C SER A 380 -7.37 -18.33 -16.72
N SER A 381 -7.36 -19.62 -17.08
CA SER A 381 -6.29 -20.56 -16.67
C SER A 381 -4.92 -20.18 -17.21
N GLU A 382 -4.87 -19.46 -18.33
CA GLU A 382 -3.63 -19.10 -19.03
C GLU A 382 -3.00 -17.80 -18.50
N GLU A 383 -3.67 -17.10 -17.59
CA GLU A 383 -3.18 -15.83 -17.07
C GLU A 383 -2.23 -16.01 -15.88
N SER A 384 -1.15 -15.24 -15.90
CA SER A 384 -0.23 -15.04 -14.78
C SER A 384 -0.76 -13.94 -13.87
N VAL A 385 -0.76 -14.17 -12.56
CA VAL A 385 -1.35 -13.26 -11.58
C VAL A 385 -0.32 -12.86 -10.51
N VAL A 386 -0.33 -11.58 -10.14
CA VAL A 386 0.38 -11.07 -8.94
C VAL A 386 -0.63 -10.44 -7.98
N ILE A 387 -0.55 -10.82 -6.71
CA ILE A 387 -1.26 -10.17 -5.60
C ILE A 387 -0.33 -9.16 -4.93
N ILE A 388 -0.82 -7.95 -4.66
CA ILE A 388 -0.12 -6.98 -3.82
C ILE A 388 -0.52 -7.18 -2.36
N SER A 389 0.39 -7.73 -1.56
CA SER A 389 0.24 -7.86 -0.11
C SER A 389 0.73 -6.59 0.57
N THR A 390 -0.19 -5.85 1.21
CA THR A 390 0.06 -4.47 1.65
C THR A 390 0.62 -4.33 3.05
N ALA A 391 0.41 -5.34 3.92
CA ALA A 391 0.94 -5.33 5.28
C ALA A 391 1.30 -6.76 5.75
N HIS A 392 2.17 -6.84 6.75
CA HIS A 392 2.59 -8.09 7.35
C HIS A 392 1.51 -8.64 8.30
N GLY A 393 1.30 -9.96 8.30
CA GLY A 393 0.31 -10.63 9.15
C GLY A 393 0.51 -10.40 10.65
N LEU A 394 1.75 -10.20 11.11
CA LEU A 394 2.08 -9.91 12.52
C LEU A 394 1.42 -8.63 13.07
N LYS A 395 1.07 -7.68 12.22
CA LYS A 395 0.32 -6.48 12.63
C LYS A 395 -1.16 -6.76 12.95
N PHE A 396 -1.64 -7.95 12.62
CA PHE A 396 -3.04 -8.35 12.72
C PHE A 396 -3.17 -9.67 13.49
N SER A 397 -2.43 -9.79 14.61
CA SER A 397 -2.40 -10.99 15.45
C SER A 397 -3.79 -11.40 15.96
N GLU A 398 -4.63 -10.42 16.33
CA GLU A 398 -6.01 -10.70 16.78
C GLU A 398 -6.86 -11.34 15.67
N PHE A 399 -6.71 -10.89 14.41
CA PHE A 399 -7.36 -11.52 13.27
C PHE A 399 -6.88 -12.96 13.06
N LYS A 400 -5.56 -13.19 13.17
CA LYS A 400 -4.97 -14.52 13.00
C LYS A 400 -5.39 -15.46 14.12
N ALA A 401 -5.18 -15.08 15.37
CA ALA A 401 -5.56 -15.89 16.53
C ALA A 401 -7.07 -16.15 16.56
N GLY A 402 -7.88 -15.11 16.42
CA GLY A 402 -9.33 -15.20 16.49
C GLY A 402 -9.95 -16.10 15.42
N TYR A 403 -9.33 -16.23 14.23
CA TYR A 403 -9.78 -17.18 13.22
C TYR A 403 -9.56 -18.64 13.69
N HIS A 404 -8.38 -18.95 14.19
CA HIS A 404 -8.05 -20.30 14.66
C HIS A 404 -8.76 -20.67 15.96
N GLU A 405 -8.98 -19.69 16.84
CA GLU A 405 -9.74 -19.83 18.10
C GLU A 405 -11.27 -19.76 17.88
N GLN A 406 -11.71 -19.48 16.67
CA GLN A 406 -13.15 -19.35 16.29
C GLN A 406 -13.87 -18.23 17.07
N THR A 407 -13.17 -17.16 17.40
CA THR A 407 -13.70 -16.01 18.18
C THR A 407 -14.07 -14.82 17.30
N LEU A 408 -13.80 -14.88 15.98
CA LEU A 408 -14.21 -13.83 15.05
C LEU A 408 -15.72 -13.86 14.82
N SER A 409 -16.39 -12.78 15.19
CA SER A 409 -17.85 -12.66 15.06
C SER A 409 -18.31 -12.81 13.60
N GLY A 410 -19.28 -13.71 13.38
CA GLY A 410 -19.89 -13.94 12.06
C GLY A 410 -19.01 -14.73 11.08
N ILE A 411 -17.88 -15.29 11.54
CA ILE A 411 -16.98 -16.12 10.72
C ILE A 411 -17.10 -17.57 11.13
N THR A 412 -17.30 -18.46 10.18
CA THR A 412 -17.20 -19.92 10.34
C THR A 412 -15.93 -20.40 9.64
N PRO A 413 -14.82 -20.62 10.38
CA PRO A 413 -13.51 -20.85 9.77
C PRO A 413 -13.43 -22.20 9.06
N LYS A 414 -13.05 -22.22 7.77
CA LYS A 414 -12.80 -23.45 7.00
C LYS A 414 -11.41 -24.05 7.24
N TYR A 415 -10.45 -23.21 7.65
CA TYR A 415 -9.04 -23.58 7.76
C TYR A 415 -8.51 -23.40 9.19
N ALA A 416 -9.40 -23.45 10.21
CA ALA A 416 -8.98 -23.35 11.60
C ALA A 416 -7.99 -24.47 11.98
N ASN A 417 -6.99 -24.10 12.76
CA ASN A 417 -6.00 -25.01 13.31
C ASN A 417 -5.88 -24.75 14.83
N ALA A 418 -6.68 -25.45 15.61
CA ALA A 418 -6.75 -25.23 17.05
C ALA A 418 -5.55 -25.85 17.78
N ILE A 419 -5.12 -25.17 18.85
CA ILE A 419 -4.10 -25.72 19.78
C ILE A 419 -4.69 -26.90 20.53
N ARG A 420 -4.05 -28.05 20.44
CA ARG A 420 -4.39 -29.22 21.25
C ARG A 420 -3.60 -29.22 22.56
N ARG A 421 -4.29 -29.24 23.69
CA ARG A 421 -3.66 -29.39 25.00
C ARG A 421 -3.59 -30.88 25.36
N LEU A 422 -2.39 -31.35 25.67
CA LEU A 422 -2.14 -32.74 26.01
C LEU A 422 -1.44 -32.85 27.39
N PRO A 423 -1.63 -33.93 28.13
CA PRO A 423 -0.76 -34.26 29.28
C PRO A 423 0.71 -34.34 28.81
N PRO A 424 1.68 -33.94 29.64
CA PRO A 424 3.11 -33.93 29.27
C PRO A 424 3.72 -35.35 29.35
N THR A 425 3.12 -36.32 28.65
CA THR A 425 3.58 -37.71 28.58
C THR A 425 3.81 -38.12 27.13
N VAL A 426 4.85 -38.94 26.90
CA VAL A 426 5.18 -39.46 25.57
C VAL A 426 3.99 -40.22 24.95
N GLY A 427 3.27 -41.04 25.77
CA GLY A 427 2.11 -41.79 25.31
C GLY A 427 1.02 -40.87 24.73
N ALA A 428 0.58 -39.87 25.50
CA ALA A 428 -0.44 -38.94 25.04
C ALA A 428 -0.04 -38.17 23.75
N VAL A 429 1.24 -37.79 23.63
CA VAL A 429 1.77 -37.13 22.41
C VAL A 429 1.77 -38.08 21.23
N MET A 430 2.26 -39.32 21.41
CA MET A 430 2.30 -40.33 20.34
C MET A 430 0.92 -40.73 19.84
N ASP A 431 -0.07 -40.85 20.76
CA ASP A 431 -1.43 -41.18 20.38
C ASP A 431 -2.08 -40.02 19.57
N ALA A 432 -1.90 -38.78 20.01
CA ALA A 432 -2.36 -37.62 19.24
C ALA A 432 -1.69 -37.52 17.85
N LEU A 433 -0.40 -37.82 17.73
CA LEU A 433 0.31 -37.83 16.45
C LEU A 433 -0.19 -38.90 15.49
N LYS A 434 -0.50 -40.11 15.98
CA LYS A 434 -1.09 -41.19 15.17
C LYS A 434 -2.44 -40.83 14.56
N GLU A 435 -3.22 -39.98 15.24
CA GLU A 435 -4.49 -39.50 14.72
C GLU A 435 -4.34 -38.40 13.65
N MET A 436 -3.19 -37.69 13.62
CA MET A 436 -2.97 -36.48 12.80
C MET A 436 -2.11 -36.72 11.58
N ILE A 437 -1.26 -37.71 11.57
CA ILE A 437 -0.33 -38.12 10.55
C ILE A 437 -0.69 -39.47 9.97
#